data_7d9256bc18343ebb53a8c60cecb6d4a7
#
_entry.id   7d9256bc18343ebb53a8c60cecb6d4a7
#
_cell.length_a   1.000
_cell.length_b   1.000
_cell.length_c   1.000
_cell.angle_alpha   90.00
_cell.angle_beta   90.00
_cell.angle_gamma   90.00
#
_symmetry.space_group_name_H-M   'P 1'
#
loop_
_entity.id
_entity.type
_entity.pdbx_description
1 polymer ?
#
loop_
_entity_poly.entity_id
_entity_poly.type
_entity_poly.pdbx_seq_one_letter_code
_entity_poly.pdbx_strand_id
1 'polypeptide(L)'
;MRNTLYIYLVALLCICNLSAQNPRNDNKIFDENLTKQESEYLHFLYDYMPLCDLADYDGEFFLNQVRYAIKARETFSWGSKIPEDIFKHFVLVYRVNNENLDTARMFMFESLKDRIKNMSMYDAALEVNHWCHERVNYKASDGRTSSPLATIKTSWGRCGEESTLTVTALRAVGLPARQCYTPRWAHTDDNHAWVEVWVDGKWHHLGACEPEPELDIAWFDAPAKRAMMVHTTVFGKYNGQEEKNHEGKLYDKINLLSNYAATKKLKISVKDENGKPVKDAQVSFGLYNYTEFYPLAKIKTDENGVASLTTGLGDLMIWVKKGDKSASALVKAETDMAELVLKTTFFYPHTETFKVCPPVAKQVKRLAGEKVSENLKRFEYEDSLREAYLKTFPRNAVPEKRNAVSFSSNEETEKAEKLIADSWGNYTEIDRVLASGE
;
A
#
# COMPACT_ATOMS: atom_id res chain seq x y z
N MET A 1 5.19 -51.31 24.62
CA MET A 1 4.31 -50.25 24.04
C MET A 1 4.88 -48.82 24.15
N ARG A 2 5.69 -48.46 25.17
CA ARG A 2 6.26 -47.09 25.30
C ARG A 2 7.35 -46.78 24.28
N ASN A 3 8.14 -47.74 23.86
CA ASN A 3 9.25 -47.51 22.88
C ASN A 3 8.77 -47.39 21.43
N THR A 4 7.67 -48.01 21.08
CA THR A 4 7.09 -47.93 19.74
C THR A 4 6.47 -46.54 19.46
N LEU A 5 5.91 -45.90 20.50
CA LEU A 5 5.33 -44.56 20.41
C LEU A 5 6.40 -43.50 20.16
N TYR A 6 7.59 -43.65 20.75
CA TYR A 6 8.74 -42.73 20.54
C TYR A 6 9.28 -42.77 19.12
N ILE A 7 9.33 -43.98 18.51
CA ILE A 7 9.79 -44.14 17.13
C ILE A 7 8.81 -43.47 16.15
N TYR A 8 7.50 -43.56 16.38
CA TYR A 8 6.51 -42.88 15.55
C TYR A 8 6.54 -41.35 15.73
N LEU A 9 6.80 -40.87 16.95
CA LEU A 9 6.88 -39.42 17.21
C LEU A 9 8.16 -38.82 16.57
N VAL A 10 9.28 -39.54 16.61
CA VAL A 10 10.54 -39.10 15.94
C VAL A 10 10.41 -39.20 14.44
N ALA A 11 9.74 -40.23 13.90
CA ALA A 11 9.47 -40.36 12.47
C ALA A 11 8.50 -39.24 11.98
N LEU A 12 7.48 -38.87 12.77
CA LEU A 12 6.59 -37.75 12.44
C LEU A 12 7.34 -36.40 12.46
N LEU A 13 8.23 -36.20 13.43
CA LEU A 13 9.08 -34.99 13.51
C LEU A 13 10.11 -34.91 12.37
N CYS A 14 10.63 -36.07 11.91
CA CYS A 14 11.51 -36.09 10.73
C CYS A 14 10.74 -35.85 9.43
N ILE A 15 9.47 -36.31 9.31
CA ILE A 15 8.64 -36.06 8.14
C ILE A 15 8.23 -34.58 8.07
N CYS A 16 7.97 -33.93 9.22
CA CYS A 16 7.68 -32.50 9.26
C CYS A 16 8.89 -31.61 8.89
N ASN A 17 10.12 -32.08 9.11
CA ASN A 17 11.32 -31.36 8.69
C ASN A 17 11.70 -31.58 7.21
N LEU A 18 11.17 -32.62 6.56
CA LEU A 18 11.37 -32.87 5.12
C LEU A 18 10.36 -32.11 4.23
N SER A 19 9.28 -31.57 4.83
CA SER A 19 8.28 -30.78 4.09
C SER A 19 8.61 -29.29 3.99
N ALA A 20 9.72 -28.85 4.59
CA ALA A 20 10.16 -27.45 4.53
C ALA A 20 11.20 -27.19 3.42
N GLN A 21 11.46 -28.15 2.56
CA GLN A 21 12.20 -27.91 1.33
C GLN A 21 11.22 -27.34 0.31
N ASN A 22 11.41 -26.08 -0.02
CA ASN A 22 10.68 -25.31 -0.99
C ASN A 22 10.51 -26.12 -2.29
N PRO A 23 9.27 -26.50 -2.71
CA PRO A 23 9.07 -27.38 -3.87
C PRO A 23 9.37 -26.70 -5.21
N ARG A 24 9.60 -25.38 -5.23
CA ARG A 24 10.04 -24.64 -6.41
C ARG A 24 11.52 -24.31 -6.26
N ASN A 25 12.34 -24.99 -7.06
CA ASN A 25 13.79 -24.75 -7.15
C ASN A 25 14.03 -23.50 -8.01
N ASP A 26 13.64 -22.32 -7.48
CA ASP A 26 13.76 -21.04 -8.19
C ASP A 26 15.20 -20.55 -8.38
N ASN A 27 16.17 -21.25 -7.78
CA ASN A 27 17.59 -20.98 -8.02
C ASN A 27 18.01 -21.20 -9.49
N LYS A 28 17.23 -21.94 -10.28
CA LYS A 28 17.49 -22.13 -11.71
C LYS A 28 17.49 -20.84 -12.51
N ILE A 29 16.72 -19.82 -12.06
CA ILE A 29 16.68 -18.54 -12.76
C ILE A 29 18.04 -17.82 -12.73
N PHE A 30 18.88 -18.06 -11.70
CA PHE A 30 20.23 -17.52 -11.60
C PHE A 30 21.26 -18.30 -12.41
N ASP A 31 20.90 -19.49 -12.88
CA ASP A 31 21.73 -20.31 -13.81
C ASP A 31 21.53 -19.90 -15.27
N GLU A 32 20.56 -19.02 -15.56
CA GLU A 32 20.34 -18.49 -16.89
C GLU A 32 21.44 -17.51 -17.30
N ASN A 33 21.57 -17.27 -18.62
CA ASN A 33 22.52 -16.31 -19.14
C ASN A 33 22.03 -14.87 -18.95
N LEU A 34 22.09 -14.41 -17.67
CA LEU A 34 21.71 -13.07 -17.26
C LEU A 34 22.81 -12.05 -17.55
N THR A 35 22.44 -10.84 -17.94
CA THR A 35 23.37 -9.71 -17.87
C THR A 35 23.73 -9.40 -16.42
N LYS A 36 24.87 -8.73 -16.21
CA LYS A 36 25.28 -8.31 -14.85
C LYS A 36 24.20 -7.50 -14.15
N GLN A 37 23.52 -6.63 -14.87
CA GLN A 37 22.47 -5.77 -14.33
C GLN A 37 21.20 -6.56 -14.00
N GLU A 38 20.78 -7.49 -14.87
CA GLU A 38 19.65 -8.39 -14.57
C GLU A 38 19.91 -9.20 -13.32
N SER A 39 21.11 -9.79 -13.21
CA SER A 39 21.52 -10.57 -12.04
C SER A 39 21.51 -9.72 -10.75
N GLU A 40 22.10 -8.52 -10.77
CA GLU A 40 22.12 -7.62 -9.60
C GLU A 40 20.71 -7.26 -9.15
N TYR A 41 19.83 -6.89 -10.08
CA TYR A 41 18.46 -6.47 -9.77
C TYR A 41 17.58 -7.64 -9.33
N LEU A 42 17.77 -8.80 -9.92
CA LEU A 42 17.06 -10.01 -9.52
C LEU A 42 17.45 -10.42 -8.09
N HIS A 43 18.75 -10.42 -7.74
CA HIS A 43 19.21 -10.66 -6.37
C HIS A 43 18.60 -9.66 -5.40
N PHE A 44 18.58 -8.36 -5.73
CA PHE A 44 17.95 -7.34 -4.90
C PHE A 44 16.46 -7.65 -4.63
N LEU A 45 15.70 -8.09 -5.63
CA LEU A 45 14.31 -8.47 -5.44
C LEU A 45 14.16 -9.69 -4.53
N TYR A 46 14.99 -10.73 -4.72
CA TYR A 46 14.93 -11.96 -3.93
C TYR A 46 15.37 -11.77 -2.47
N ASP A 47 16.31 -10.86 -2.19
CA ASP A 47 16.77 -10.55 -0.83
C ASP A 47 15.66 -9.95 0.03
N TYR A 48 14.67 -9.28 -0.58
CA TYR A 48 13.60 -8.58 0.10
C TYR A 48 12.19 -9.06 -0.28
N MET A 49 12.11 -10.22 -0.88
CA MET A 49 10.85 -10.80 -1.35
C MET A 49 10.05 -11.44 -0.20
N PRO A 50 8.75 -11.16 -0.07
CA PRO A 50 7.87 -11.88 0.83
C PRO A 50 7.79 -13.38 0.46
N LEU A 51 7.66 -14.25 1.47
CA LEU A 51 7.57 -15.70 1.24
C LEU A 51 6.35 -16.10 0.39
N CYS A 52 5.25 -15.36 0.47
CA CYS A 52 4.08 -15.60 -0.38
C CYS A 52 4.43 -15.41 -1.87
N ASP A 53 5.26 -14.42 -2.20
CA ASP A 53 5.66 -14.16 -3.58
C ASP A 53 6.54 -15.31 -4.11
N LEU A 54 7.48 -15.79 -3.30
CA LEU A 54 8.29 -16.97 -3.62
C LEU A 54 7.43 -18.24 -3.82
N ALA A 55 6.33 -18.37 -3.10
CA ALA A 55 5.45 -19.53 -3.18
C ALA A 55 4.53 -19.49 -4.40
N ASP A 56 4.06 -18.30 -4.79
CA ASP A 56 3.00 -18.12 -5.77
C ASP A 56 3.50 -17.87 -7.19
N TYR A 57 4.75 -17.35 -7.35
CA TYR A 57 5.31 -16.95 -8.65
C TYR A 57 6.65 -17.62 -8.91
N ASP A 58 6.96 -17.86 -10.18
CA ASP A 58 8.21 -18.45 -10.63
C ASP A 58 9.31 -17.40 -10.90
N GLY A 59 10.53 -17.85 -11.13
CA GLY A 59 11.67 -16.98 -11.39
C GLY A 59 11.52 -16.14 -12.66
N GLU A 60 10.89 -16.69 -13.69
CA GLU A 60 10.63 -15.98 -14.95
C GLU A 60 9.71 -14.76 -14.76
N PHE A 61 8.71 -14.90 -13.87
CA PHE A 61 7.87 -13.75 -13.51
C PHE A 61 8.70 -12.59 -12.96
N PHE A 62 9.64 -12.84 -12.03
CA PHE A 62 10.47 -11.80 -11.43
C PHE A 62 11.53 -11.27 -12.39
N LEU A 63 12.11 -12.12 -13.24
CA LEU A 63 13.03 -11.69 -14.28
C LEU A 63 12.35 -10.75 -15.28
N ASN A 64 11.10 -11.00 -15.63
CA ASN A 64 10.31 -10.10 -16.46
C ASN A 64 10.04 -8.76 -15.77
N GLN A 65 9.81 -8.73 -14.44
CA GLN A 65 9.73 -7.46 -13.70
C GLN A 65 11.03 -6.65 -13.83
N VAL A 66 12.18 -7.31 -13.72
CA VAL A 66 13.52 -6.69 -13.87
C VAL A 66 13.69 -6.16 -15.31
N ARG A 67 13.47 -7.00 -16.31
CA ARG A 67 13.66 -6.65 -17.72
C ARG A 67 12.82 -5.45 -18.16
N TYR A 68 11.56 -5.39 -17.73
CA TYR A 68 10.69 -4.25 -18.03
C TYR A 68 11.09 -2.99 -17.26
N ALA A 69 11.62 -3.09 -16.05
CA ALA A 69 12.16 -1.94 -15.34
C ALA A 69 13.41 -1.37 -16.05
N ILE A 70 14.32 -2.23 -16.51
CA ILE A 70 15.49 -1.84 -17.31
C ILE A 70 15.03 -1.21 -18.64
N LYS A 71 14.12 -1.87 -19.35
CA LYS A 71 13.55 -1.39 -20.63
C LYS A 71 12.92 0.00 -20.48
N ALA A 72 12.17 0.24 -19.40
CA ALA A 72 11.60 1.55 -19.11
C ALA A 72 12.69 2.61 -18.89
N ARG A 73 13.73 2.28 -18.12
CA ARG A 73 14.88 3.17 -17.87
C ARG A 73 15.61 3.55 -19.16
N GLU A 74 15.72 2.63 -20.10
CA GLU A 74 16.38 2.85 -21.40
C GLU A 74 15.49 3.57 -22.43
N THR A 75 14.18 3.40 -22.33
CA THR A 75 13.23 3.95 -23.31
C THR A 75 12.98 5.44 -23.12
N PHE A 76 12.90 5.91 -21.88
CA PHE A 76 12.49 7.28 -21.58
C PHE A 76 13.66 8.19 -21.21
N SER A 77 13.56 9.45 -21.62
CA SER A 77 14.60 10.48 -21.41
C SER A 77 14.94 10.75 -19.93
N TRP A 78 14.04 10.44 -19.02
CA TRP A 78 14.26 10.58 -17.58
C TRP A 78 15.02 9.41 -16.93
N GLY A 79 15.12 8.26 -17.59
CA GLY A 79 15.70 7.06 -16.99
C GLY A 79 17.14 7.22 -16.53
N SER A 80 17.96 7.99 -17.27
CA SER A 80 19.34 8.30 -16.89
C SER A 80 19.49 9.32 -15.77
N LYS A 81 18.43 10.10 -15.48
CA LYS A 81 18.42 11.12 -14.43
C LYS A 81 18.10 10.58 -13.05
N ILE A 82 17.57 9.36 -12.96
CA ILE A 82 17.09 8.75 -11.72
C ILE A 82 18.28 8.12 -10.98
N PRO A 83 18.55 8.56 -9.73
CA PRO A 83 19.59 7.95 -8.90
C PRO A 83 19.32 6.47 -8.68
N GLU A 84 20.38 5.66 -8.59
CA GLU A 84 20.28 4.19 -8.50
C GLU A 84 19.45 3.71 -7.30
N ASP A 85 19.63 4.33 -6.15
CA ASP A 85 18.87 4.00 -4.94
C ASP A 85 17.37 4.28 -5.11
N ILE A 86 17.02 5.43 -5.70
CA ILE A 86 15.64 5.79 -6.05
C ILE A 86 15.07 4.80 -7.07
N PHE A 87 15.85 4.41 -8.07
CA PHE A 87 15.43 3.44 -9.07
C PHE A 87 15.12 2.08 -8.44
N LYS A 88 16.05 1.54 -7.62
CA LYS A 88 15.88 0.22 -6.99
C LYS A 88 14.64 0.16 -6.12
N HIS A 89 14.44 1.16 -5.27
CA HIS A 89 13.34 1.14 -4.29
C HIS A 89 11.98 1.58 -4.84
N PHE A 90 11.95 2.43 -5.88
CA PHE A 90 10.69 3.07 -6.32
C PHE A 90 10.35 2.88 -7.80
N VAL A 91 11.19 2.13 -8.56
CA VAL A 91 10.88 1.69 -9.93
C VAL A 91 10.99 0.18 -10.05
N LEU A 92 12.17 -0.38 -9.68
CA LEU A 92 12.47 -1.81 -9.84
C LEU A 92 11.51 -2.68 -9.01
N VAL A 93 11.29 -2.34 -7.75
CA VAL A 93 10.38 -3.08 -6.87
C VAL A 93 9.00 -3.15 -7.49
N TYR A 94 8.48 -4.36 -7.63
CA TYR A 94 7.19 -4.66 -8.25
C TYR A 94 6.02 -4.48 -7.27
N ARG A 95 6.22 -4.79 -5.99
CA ARG A 95 5.20 -4.72 -4.95
C ARG A 95 5.02 -3.30 -4.42
N VAL A 96 3.77 -2.91 -4.23
CA VAL A 96 3.40 -1.59 -3.69
C VAL A 96 2.90 -1.71 -2.26
N ASN A 97 2.01 -2.67 -1.99
CA ASN A 97 1.36 -2.90 -0.70
C ASN A 97 1.25 -4.41 -0.43
N ASN A 98 0.05 -4.91 -0.13
CA ASN A 98 -0.26 -6.32 0.11
C ASN A 98 -1.13 -6.94 -1.01
N GLU A 99 -1.12 -6.32 -2.17
CA GLU A 99 -1.85 -6.77 -3.35
C GLU A 99 -1.39 -8.15 -3.83
N ASN A 100 -2.29 -8.88 -4.50
CA ASN A 100 -1.87 -9.98 -5.35
C ASN A 100 -1.10 -9.42 -6.55
N LEU A 101 -0.02 -10.11 -6.94
CA LEU A 101 0.79 -9.71 -8.09
C LEU A 101 0.14 -10.19 -9.40
N ASP A 102 0.48 -9.50 -10.47
CA ASP A 102 0.11 -9.87 -11.84
C ASP A 102 1.10 -9.29 -12.87
N THR A 103 0.78 -9.45 -14.13
CA THR A 103 1.62 -8.98 -15.24
C THR A 103 1.35 -7.51 -15.63
N ALA A 104 0.83 -6.71 -14.71
CA ALA A 104 0.43 -5.32 -14.98
C ALA A 104 1.56 -4.46 -15.51
N ARG A 105 2.79 -4.60 -14.97
CA ARG A 105 3.95 -3.81 -15.43
C ARG A 105 4.15 -3.90 -16.94
N MET A 106 4.12 -5.12 -17.50
CA MET A 106 4.31 -5.35 -18.92
C MET A 106 3.17 -4.72 -19.74
N PHE A 107 1.94 -5.00 -19.33
CA PHE A 107 0.75 -4.45 -19.98
C PHE A 107 0.74 -2.92 -19.97
N MET A 108 1.05 -2.31 -18.84
CA MET A 108 1.05 -0.85 -18.67
C MET A 108 2.18 -0.19 -19.45
N PHE A 109 3.40 -0.78 -19.46
CA PHE A 109 4.49 -0.29 -20.27
C PHE A 109 4.10 -0.23 -21.75
N GLU A 110 3.60 -1.34 -22.31
CA GLU A 110 3.22 -1.41 -23.72
C GLU A 110 2.04 -0.46 -24.06
N SER A 111 1.12 -0.25 -23.10
CA SER A 111 -0.02 0.65 -23.28
C SER A 111 0.36 2.15 -23.22
N LEU A 112 1.40 2.50 -22.47
CA LEU A 112 1.75 3.89 -22.17
C LEU A 112 2.94 4.41 -22.97
N LYS A 113 3.87 3.54 -23.40
CA LYS A 113 5.16 3.95 -23.97
C LYS A 113 5.06 4.95 -25.12
N ASP A 114 4.13 4.72 -26.05
CA ASP A 114 3.97 5.59 -27.22
C ASP A 114 3.21 6.88 -26.90
N ARG A 115 2.35 6.82 -25.88
CA ARG A 115 1.54 7.94 -25.41
C ARG A 115 2.39 9.04 -24.76
N ILE A 116 3.44 8.65 -24.00
CA ILE A 116 4.22 9.56 -23.16
C ILE A 116 5.67 9.79 -23.63
N LYS A 117 6.13 9.11 -24.69
CA LYS A 117 7.55 9.10 -25.11
C LYS A 117 8.18 10.46 -25.36
N ASN A 118 7.37 11.45 -25.74
CA ASN A 118 7.83 12.81 -26.07
C ASN A 118 7.49 13.83 -24.97
N MET A 119 6.99 13.38 -23.84
CA MET A 119 6.60 14.24 -22.72
C MET A 119 7.78 14.55 -21.81
N SER A 120 7.68 15.64 -21.06
CA SER A 120 8.52 15.85 -19.87
C SER A 120 8.17 14.82 -18.78
N MET A 121 9.07 14.64 -17.81
CA MET A 121 8.79 13.75 -16.66
C MET A 121 7.55 14.21 -15.88
N TYR A 122 7.34 15.52 -15.76
CA TYR A 122 6.19 16.13 -15.11
C TYR A 122 4.88 15.83 -15.86
N ASP A 123 4.84 16.09 -17.16
CA ASP A 123 3.64 15.87 -17.97
C ASP A 123 3.32 14.38 -18.09
N ALA A 124 4.35 13.52 -18.19
CA ALA A 124 4.17 12.08 -18.20
C ALA A 124 3.54 11.55 -16.90
N ALA A 125 3.91 12.12 -15.74
CA ALA A 125 3.29 11.75 -14.46
C ALA A 125 1.79 12.07 -14.43
N LEU A 126 1.40 13.25 -14.88
CA LEU A 126 -0.01 13.64 -15.02
C LEU A 126 -0.75 12.75 -16.02
N GLU A 127 -0.14 12.50 -17.18
CA GLU A 127 -0.73 11.70 -18.25
C GLU A 127 -0.96 10.25 -17.84
N VAL A 128 -0.04 9.66 -17.08
CA VAL A 128 -0.22 8.31 -16.51
C VAL A 128 -1.40 8.28 -15.55
N ASN A 129 -1.60 9.32 -14.73
CA ASN A 129 -2.76 9.38 -13.82
C ASN A 129 -4.08 9.50 -14.58
N HIS A 130 -4.12 10.30 -15.65
CA HIS A 130 -5.27 10.34 -16.57
C HIS A 130 -5.54 8.97 -17.20
N TRP A 131 -4.50 8.26 -17.64
CA TRP A 131 -4.65 6.91 -18.17
C TRP A 131 -5.25 5.94 -17.13
N CYS A 132 -4.92 6.12 -15.86
CA CYS A 132 -5.54 5.35 -14.77
C CYS A 132 -7.02 5.71 -14.59
N HIS A 133 -7.36 7.01 -14.61
CA HIS A 133 -8.73 7.50 -14.49
C HIS A 133 -9.64 7.05 -15.67
N GLU A 134 -9.12 6.94 -16.88
CA GLU A 134 -9.85 6.35 -18.02
C GLU A 134 -10.35 4.93 -17.73
N ARG A 135 -9.74 4.21 -16.79
CA ARG A 135 -9.96 2.78 -16.52
C ARG A 135 -10.61 2.49 -15.20
N VAL A 136 -10.33 3.29 -14.19
CA VAL A 136 -10.72 3.03 -12.80
C VAL A 136 -11.25 4.30 -12.15
N ASN A 137 -12.33 4.16 -11.39
CA ASN A 137 -12.86 5.19 -10.53
C ASN A 137 -13.10 4.64 -9.13
N TYR A 138 -13.24 5.53 -8.15
CA TYR A 138 -13.44 5.15 -6.76
C TYR A 138 -14.75 4.41 -6.53
N LYS A 139 -14.67 3.31 -5.83
CA LYS A 139 -15.80 2.64 -5.21
C LYS A 139 -15.36 1.92 -3.96
N ALA A 140 -16.08 2.10 -2.85
CA ALA A 140 -15.83 1.36 -1.62
C ALA A 140 -15.93 -0.17 -1.85
N SER A 141 -15.00 -0.90 -1.28
CA SER A 141 -14.91 -2.36 -1.35
C SER A 141 -14.51 -2.97 -0.01
N ASP A 142 -14.18 -4.26 0.00
CA ASP A 142 -13.66 -4.95 1.19
C ASP A 142 -12.20 -4.52 1.54
N GLY A 143 -11.65 -5.08 2.60
CA GLY A 143 -10.31 -4.73 3.10
C GLY A 143 -9.14 -5.28 2.29
N ARG A 144 -9.36 -6.07 1.21
CA ARG A 144 -8.30 -6.65 0.39
C ARG A 144 -7.89 -5.69 -0.72
N THR A 145 -6.59 -5.64 -1.01
CA THR A 145 -6.07 -4.89 -2.15
C THR A 145 -6.01 -5.81 -3.37
N SER A 146 -6.82 -5.54 -4.38
CA SER A 146 -6.82 -6.27 -5.63
C SER A 146 -5.55 -6.00 -6.43
N SER A 147 -5.18 -6.95 -7.31
CA SER A 147 -4.09 -6.73 -8.24
C SER A 147 -4.43 -5.62 -9.25
N PRO A 148 -3.44 -4.93 -9.82
CA PRO A 148 -3.68 -3.83 -10.76
C PRO A 148 -4.52 -4.23 -11.97
N LEU A 149 -4.30 -5.40 -12.58
CA LEU A 149 -5.12 -5.86 -13.71
C LEU A 149 -6.54 -6.25 -13.27
N ALA A 150 -6.71 -6.80 -12.07
CA ALA A 150 -8.05 -7.08 -11.54
C ALA A 150 -8.82 -5.78 -11.31
N THR A 151 -8.15 -4.74 -10.78
CA THR A 151 -8.73 -3.40 -10.60
C THR A 151 -9.16 -2.80 -11.94
N ILE A 152 -8.34 -2.89 -12.99
CA ILE A 152 -8.71 -2.46 -14.35
C ILE A 152 -9.90 -3.25 -14.87
N LYS A 153 -9.89 -4.58 -14.70
CA LYS A 153 -11.00 -5.45 -15.19
C LYS A 153 -12.33 -5.11 -14.54
N THR A 154 -12.33 -4.74 -13.28
CA THR A 154 -13.55 -4.34 -12.56
C THR A 154 -13.95 -2.89 -12.81
N SER A 155 -13.01 -2.07 -13.29
CA SER A 155 -13.17 -0.62 -13.56
C SER A 155 -13.42 0.23 -12.32
N TRP A 156 -13.12 -0.30 -11.13
CA TRP A 156 -13.27 0.41 -9.87
C TRP A 156 -12.30 -0.14 -8.80
N GLY A 157 -12.02 0.70 -7.82
CA GLY A 157 -11.26 0.35 -6.63
C GLY A 157 -11.50 1.37 -5.51
N ARG A 158 -11.15 1.02 -4.28
CA ARG A 158 -10.99 2.02 -3.21
C ARG A 158 -9.61 2.67 -3.32
N CYS A 159 -9.31 3.66 -2.51
CA CYS A 159 -8.04 4.39 -2.53
C CYS A 159 -6.79 3.48 -2.46
N GLY A 160 -6.89 2.31 -1.79
CA GLY A 160 -5.83 1.30 -1.74
C GLY A 160 -5.53 0.68 -3.10
N GLU A 161 -6.55 0.27 -3.85
CA GLU A 161 -6.42 -0.28 -5.20
C GLU A 161 -6.02 0.80 -6.21
N GLU A 162 -6.64 1.98 -6.16
CA GLU A 162 -6.34 3.10 -7.06
C GLU A 162 -4.88 3.54 -6.94
N SER A 163 -4.38 3.68 -5.70
CA SER A 163 -2.98 4.05 -5.47
C SER A 163 -2.00 2.93 -5.85
N THR A 164 -2.35 1.66 -5.64
CA THR A 164 -1.55 0.51 -6.11
C THR A 164 -1.47 0.49 -7.63
N LEU A 165 -2.60 0.70 -8.32
CA LEU A 165 -2.67 0.79 -9.78
C LEU A 165 -1.80 1.93 -10.32
N THR A 166 -1.97 3.13 -9.77
CA THR A 166 -1.27 4.33 -10.23
C THR A 166 0.25 4.23 -9.99
N VAL A 167 0.69 3.73 -8.82
CA VAL A 167 2.11 3.47 -8.55
C VAL A 167 2.67 2.44 -9.53
N THR A 168 1.93 1.36 -9.81
CA THR A 168 2.37 0.33 -10.76
C THR A 168 2.50 0.89 -12.16
N ALA A 169 1.55 1.73 -12.60
CA ALA A 169 1.59 2.37 -13.92
C ALA A 169 2.77 3.34 -14.06
N LEU A 170 3.02 4.18 -13.04
CA LEU A 170 4.18 5.08 -13.02
C LEU A 170 5.49 4.30 -13.04
N ARG A 171 5.64 3.28 -12.20
CA ARG A 171 6.83 2.41 -12.17
C ARG A 171 7.02 1.65 -13.48
N ALA A 172 5.94 1.25 -14.15
CA ALA A 172 6.00 0.56 -15.43
C ALA A 172 6.68 1.39 -16.52
N VAL A 173 6.55 2.71 -16.47
CA VAL A 173 7.19 3.64 -17.41
C VAL A 173 8.45 4.32 -16.81
N GLY A 174 9.02 3.73 -15.77
CA GLY A 174 10.28 4.19 -15.19
C GLY A 174 10.17 5.47 -14.35
N LEU A 175 8.99 5.93 -14.00
CA LEU A 175 8.77 7.03 -13.06
C LEU A 175 8.80 6.50 -11.64
N PRO A 176 9.74 6.94 -10.76
CA PRO A 176 9.75 6.48 -9.38
C PRO A 176 8.49 6.93 -8.66
N ALA A 177 7.78 5.98 -8.06
CA ALA A 177 6.53 6.26 -7.39
C ALA A 177 6.38 5.43 -6.11
N ARG A 178 5.65 5.99 -5.14
CA ARG A 178 5.36 5.34 -3.86
C ARG A 178 3.93 5.63 -3.41
N GLN A 179 3.30 4.65 -2.76
CA GLN A 179 2.02 4.83 -2.12
C GLN A 179 2.20 5.55 -0.80
N CYS A 180 1.49 6.65 -0.59
CA CYS A 180 1.37 7.33 0.68
C CYS A 180 0.11 6.85 1.40
N TYR A 181 0.20 6.65 2.70
CA TYR A 181 -0.91 6.14 3.49
C TYR A 181 -1.00 6.84 4.84
N THR A 182 -2.17 7.42 5.11
CA THR A 182 -2.56 7.80 6.47
C THR A 182 -3.47 6.72 7.04
N PRO A 183 -3.02 5.96 8.05
CA PRO A 183 -3.77 4.80 8.54
C PRO A 183 -5.05 5.20 9.26
N ARG A 184 -5.09 6.39 9.84
CA ARG A 184 -6.24 6.97 10.52
C ARG A 184 -6.18 8.50 10.47
N TRP A 185 -7.29 9.14 10.13
CA TRP A 185 -7.44 10.57 10.31
C TRP A 185 -7.71 10.92 11.77
N ALA A 186 -7.21 12.06 12.24
CA ALA A 186 -7.48 12.53 13.60
C ALA A 186 -8.84 13.24 13.75
N HIS A 187 -9.50 13.56 12.65
CA HIS A 187 -10.69 14.43 12.63
C HIS A 187 -11.94 13.75 12.06
N THR A 188 -11.81 12.53 11.57
CA THR A 188 -12.91 11.73 11.05
C THR A 188 -12.55 10.25 11.07
N ASP A 189 -13.53 9.38 11.23
CA ASP A 189 -13.36 7.93 11.23
C ASP A 189 -13.14 7.42 9.81
N ASP A 190 -11.90 7.57 9.32
CA ASP A 190 -11.48 7.14 7.99
C ASP A 190 -9.95 7.04 7.91
N ASN A 191 -9.48 6.57 6.77
CA ASN A 191 -8.09 6.50 6.33
C ASN A 191 -8.00 6.96 4.87
N HIS A 192 -6.78 7.13 4.34
CA HIS A 192 -6.62 7.43 2.91
C HIS A 192 -5.26 6.98 2.38
N ALA A 193 -5.25 6.59 1.10
CA ALA A 193 -4.04 6.28 0.35
C ALA A 193 -4.01 7.10 -0.94
N TRP A 194 -2.83 7.63 -1.28
CA TRP A 194 -2.57 8.39 -2.49
C TRP A 194 -1.17 8.09 -3.02
N VAL A 195 -0.66 8.86 -3.94
CA VAL A 195 0.62 8.61 -4.60
C VAL A 195 1.56 9.79 -4.47
N GLU A 196 2.85 9.52 -4.25
CA GLU A 196 3.92 10.43 -4.59
C GLU A 196 4.71 9.88 -5.77
N VAL A 197 5.05 10.79 -6.72
CA VAL A 197 5.92 10.55 -7.86
C VAL A 197 7.16 11.43 -7.77
N TRP A 198 8.33 10.87 -8.07
CA TRP A 198 9.58 11.61 -8.10
C TRP A 198 9.78 12.22 -9.49
N VAL A 199 9.87 13.54 -9.55
CA VAL A 199 10.06 14.31 -10.78
C VAL A 199 11.23 15.27 -10.62
N ASP A 200 12.23 15.15 -11.46
CA ASP A 200 13.40 16.04 -11.55
C ASP A 200 14.03 16.39 -10.17
N GLY A 201 14.16 15.41 -9.29
CA GLY A 201 14.84 15.54 -8.00
C GLY A 201 13.93 15.76 -6.79
N LYS A 202 12.60 15.77 -6.97
CA LYS A 202 11.63 16.03 -5.90
C LYS A 202 10.47 15.05 -5.92
N TRP A 203 9.94 14.76 -4.75
CA TRP A 203 8.67 14.05 -4.60
C TRP A 203 7.50 15.03 -4.71
N HIS A 204 6.52 14.68 -5.53
CA HIS A 204 5.29 15.41 -5.76
C HIS A 204 4.10 14.49 -5.50
N HIS A 205 3.04 14.98 -4.87
CA HIS A 205 1.85 14.17 -4.63
C HIS A 205 0.79 14.35 -5.72
N LEU A 206 -0.06 13.34 -5.85
CA LEU A 206 -1.25 13.33 -6.71
C LEU A 206 -2.31 12.37 -6.16
N GLY A 207 -3.57 12.67 -6.44
CA GLY A 207 -4.68 11.73 -6.19
C GLY A 207 -4.62 10.58 -7.18
N ALA A 208 -4.72 9.35 -6.69
CA ALA A 208 -4.63 8.15 -7.52
C ALA A 208 -5.91 7.96 -8.32
N CYS A 209 -5.83 7.83 -9.62
CA CYS A 209 -6.98 7.81 -10.54
C CYS A 209 -7.87 9.07 -10.42
N GLU A 210 -7.33 10.14 -9.85
CA GLU A 210 -8.01 11.42 -9.64
C GLU A 210 -7.10 12.55 -10.14
N PRO A 211 -6.86 12.68 -11.45
CA PRO A 211 -5.88 13.61 -11.99
C PRO A 211 -6.34 15.06 -11.83
N GLU A 212 -5.45 15.87 -11.32
CA GLU A 212 -5.58 17.33 -11.27
C GLU A 212 -4.72 17.97 -12.38
N PRO A 213 -4.96 19.23 -12.75
CA PRO A 213 -4.17 19.90 -13.78
C PRO A 213 -2.70 20.09 -13.44
N GLU A 214 -2.34 20.01 -12.17
CA GLU A 214 -0.97 20.20 -11.66
C GLU A 214 -0.69 19.15 -10.56
N LEU A 215 0.57 18.76 -10.43
CA LEU A 215 1.03 18.00 -9.25
C LEU A 215 0.97 18.87 -7.98
N ASP A 216 0.97 18.24 -6.82
CA ASP A 216 0.86 18.87 -5.50
C ASP A 216 -0.48 19.57 -5.26
N ILE A 217 -1.52 19.07 -5.92
CA ILE A 217 -2.91 19.48 -5.71
C ILE A 217 -3.79 18.23 -5.70
N ALA A 218 -4.62 18.13 -4.66
CA ALA A 218 -5.59 17.05 -4.52
C ALA A 218 -6.75 17.48 -3.59
N TRP A 219 -7.90 16.85 -3.72
CA TRP A 219 -9.05 17.10 -2.85
C TRP A 219 -8.74 16.87 -1.36
N PHE A 220 -7.81 15.96 -1.07
CA PHE A 220 -7.39 15.59 0.29
C PHE A 220 -6.34 16.53 0.89
N ASP A 221 -5.90 17.58 0.23
CA ASP A 221 -4.88 18.50 0.76
C ASP A 221 -5.27 19.09 2.12
N ALA A 222 -6.54 19.46 2.30
CA ALA A 222 -7.02 19.98 3.57
C ALA A 222 -7.02 18.93 4.69
N PRO A 223 -7.56 17.70 4.50
CA PRO A 223 -7.38 16.60 5.45
C PRO A 223 -5.90 16.27 5.72
N ALA A 224 -5.04 16.23 4.70
CA ALA A 224 -3.62 15.89 4.84
C ALA A 224 -2.87 16.85 5.77
N LYS A 225 -3.22 18.15 5.77
CA LYS A 225 -2.67 19.14 6.72
C LYS A 225 -3.05 18.89 8.18
N ARG A 226 -3.99 18.00 8.44
CA ARG A 226 -4.43 17.57 9.77
C ARG A 226 -4.02 16.14 10.11
N ALA A 227 -3.18 15.53 9.27
CA ALA A 227 -2.70 14.17 9.53
C ALA A 227 -1.79 14.13 10.76
N MET A 228 -1.87 13.01 11.48
CA MET A 228 -0.97 12.69 12.59
C MET A 228 0.15 11.75 12.17
N MET A 229 -0.03 11.03 11.05
CA MET A 229 0.95 10.16 10.40
C MET A 229 0.63 10.05 8.91
N VAL A 230 1.67 10.14 8.10
CA VAL A 230 1.67 9.71 6.69
C VAL A 230 2.92 8.88 6.49
N HIS A 231 2.79 7.66 5.99
CA HIS A 231 3.94 6.81 5.74
C HIS A 231 3.83 6.09 4.40
N THR A 232 4.96 5.57 3.93
CA THR A 232 5.03 4.62 2.81
C THR A 232 5.79 3.37 3.23
N THR A 233 5.48 2.25 2.59
CA THR A 233 6.25 1.01 2.71
C THR A 233 7.31 1.00 1.61
N VAL A 234 8.56 0.79 2.00
CA VAL A 234 9.71 0.67 1.09
C VAL A 234 10.32 -0.71 1.24
N PHE A 235 10.17 -1.53 0.22
CA PHE A 235 10.80 -2.85 0.20
C PHE A 235 12.32 -2.70 -0.04
N GLY A 236 13.11 -3.49 0.71
CA GLY A 236 14.56 -3.35 0.77
C GLY A 236 15.02 -2.47 1.94
N LYS A 237 16.33 -2.26 2.00
CA LYS A 237 16.97 -1.40 2.99
C LYS A 237 17.24 -0.03 2.38
N TYR A 238 16.25 0.84 2.48
CA TYR A 238 16.35 2.21 1.98
C TYR A 238 17.10 3.10 2.97
N ASN A 239 18.08 3.84 2.46
CA ASN A 239 18.93 4.73 3.25
C ASN A 239 18.66 6.22 2.97
N GLY A 240 17.40 6.57 2.66
CA GLY A 240 16.97 7.96 2.55
C GLY A 240 17.03 8.73 3.87
N GLN A 241 16.79 10.03 3.80
CA GLN A 241 16.87 10.93 4.96
C GLN A 241 15.60 10.93 5.81
N GLU A 242 14.52 10.30 5.32
CA GLU A 242 13.22 10.26 6.00
C GLU A 242 13.31 9.41 7.28
N GLU A 243 12.59 9.83 8.32
CA GLU A 243 12.50 9.11 9.59
C GLU A 243 11.82 7.75 9.37
N LYS A 244 12.45 6.69 9.87
CA LYS A 244 11.84 5.35 9.87
C LYS A 244 10.93 5.20 11.09
N ASN A 245 9.67 4.90 10.87
CA ASN A 245 8.72 4.57 11.94
C ASN A 245 8.51 3.06 12.11
N HIS A 246 9.07 2.25 11.21
CA HIS A 246 9.21 0.80 11.31
C HIS A 246 10.44 0.34 10.53
N GLU A 247 11.23 -0.56 11.12
CA GLU A 247 12.33 -1.25 10.45
C GLU A 247 12.08 -2.76 10.48
N GLY A 248 11.95 -3.37 9.29
CA GLY A 248 11.68 -4.80 9.12
C GLY A 248 12.80 -5.52 8.37
N LYS A 249 12.70 -6.83 8.22
CA LYS A 249 13.65 -7.60 7.40
C LYS A 249 13.47 -7.32 5.92
N LEU A 250 12.23 -7.27 5.45
CA LEU A 250 11.87 -7.19 4.03
C LEU A 250 11.55 -5.77 3.60
N TYR A 251 11.05 -4.94 4.50
CA TYR A 251 10.66 -3.56 4.22
C TYR A 251 10.82 -2.67 5.45
N ASP A 252 11.00 -1.40 5.18
CA ASP A 252 10.90 -0.32 6.16
C ASP A 252 9.62 0.49 5.90
N LYS A 253 9.09 1.16 6.93
CA LYS A 253 8.12 2.24 6.75
C LYS A 253 8.78 3.55 7.07
N ILE A 254 8.74 4.49 6.14
CA ILE A 254 9.29 5.83 6.29
C ILE A 254 8.18 6.86 6.49
N ASN A 255 8.45 7.83 7.33
CA ASN A 255 7.52 8.88 7.73
C ASN A 255 7.58 10.04 6.73
N LEU A 256 6.48 10.30 6.06
CA LEU A 256 6.34 11.35 5.04
C LEU A 256 5.53 12.56 5.55
N LEU A 257 5.14 12.56 6.81
CA LEU A 257 4.19 13.53 7.35
C LEU A 257 4.61 14.98 7.13
N SER A 258 5.92 15.27 7.21
CA SER A 258 6.45 16.64 7.01
C SER A 258 6.21 17.19 5.61
N ASN A 259 5.93 16.36 4.61
CA ASN A 259 5.56 16.81 3.27
C ASN A 259 4.16 17.43 3.23
N TYR A 260 3.30 17.11 4.21
CA TYR A 260 1.87 17.42 4.20
C TYR A 260 1.42 18.33 5.33
N ALA A 261 1.87 18.08 6.55
CA ALA A 261 1.37 18.70 7.76
C ALA A 261 2.50 19.40 8.57
N ALA A 262 2.10 20.30 9.43
CA ALA A 262 3.00 20.81 10.47
C ALA A 262 3.26 19.68 11.47
N THR A 263 4.53 19.49 11.82
CA THR A 263 5.00 18.38 12.65
C THR A 263 5.71 18.84 13.90
N LYS A 264 5.79 17.96 14.88
CA LYS A 264 6.69 18.04 16.04
C LYS A 264 7.36 16.69 16.28
N LYS A 265 8.51 16.70 16.93
CA LYS A 265 9.17 15.47 17.39
C LYS A 265 8.80 15.21 18.83
N LEU A 266 7.85 14.29 19.05
CA LEU A 266 7.42 13.86 20.37
C LEU A 266 8.42 12.84 20.93
N LYS A 267 8.93 13.08 22.15
CA LYS A 267 9.81 12.18 22.89
C LYS A 267 9.08 11.59 24.09
N ILE A 268 9.24 10.28 24.29
CA ILE A 268 8.70 9.57 25.44
C ILE A 268 9.87 9.00 26.24
N SER A 269 10.06 9.52 27.45
CA SER A 269 11.03 9.02 28.43
C SER A 269 10.36 7.95 29.29
N VAL A 270 10.94 6.76 29.35
CA VAL A 270 10.43 5.62 30.12
C VAL A 270 11.39 5.27 31.23
N LYS A 271 10.89 5.28 32.47
CA LYS A 271 11.63 4.93 33.67
C LYS A 271 10.98 3.80 34.45
N ASP A 272 11.76 3.13 35.28
CA ASP A 272 11.23 2.23 36.31
C ASP A 272 10.84 3.01 37.57
N GLU A 273 10.31 2.32 38.59
CA GLU A 273 9.87 2.91 39.86
C GLU A 273 11.01 3.52 40.69
N ASN A 274 12.26 3.19 40.33
CA ASN A 274 13.47 3.76 40.97
C ASN A 274 14.03 4.95 40.18
N GLY A 275 13.34 5.40 39.13
CA GLY A 275 13.78 6.50 38.25
C GLY A 275 14.85 6.10 37.23
N LYS A 276 15.20 4.82 37.09
CA LYS A 276 16.20 4.33 36.13
C LYS A 276 15.59 4.24 34.72
N PRO A 277 16.31 4.70 33.67
CA PRO A 277 15.88 4.55 32.29
C PRO A 277 15.63 3.07 31.91
N VAL A 278 14.57 2.81 31.15
CA VAL A 278 14.23 1.48 30.70
C VAL A 278 14.44 1.34 29.20
N LYS A 279 15.50 0.65 28.79
CA LYS A 279 15.79 0.26 27.40
C LYS A 279 14.78 -0.79 26.90
N ASP A 280 14.56 -0.86 25.56
CA ASP A 280 13.71 -1.85 24.89
C ASP A 280 12.26 -1.93 25.39
N ALA A 281 11.75 -0.90 26.04
CA ALA A 281 10.31 -0.80 26.31
C ALA A 281 9.57 -0.45 25.01
N GLN A 282 8.49 -1.16 24.72
CA GLN A 282 7.68 -0.87 23.54
C GLN A 282 6.76 0.32 23.83
N VAL A 283 6.96 1.40 23.11
CA VAL A 283 6.12 2.60 23.13
C VAL A 283 5.18 2.58 21.93
N SER A 284 3.87 2.65 22.18
CA SER A 284 2.83 2.72 21.17
C SER A 284 2.24 4.12 21.15
N PHE A 285 2.22 4.76 19.99
CA PHE A 285 1.66 6.09 19.74
C PHE A 285 0.25 5.94 19.18
N GLY A 286 -0.77 6.02 20.04
CA GLY A 286 -2.15 5.72 19.70
C GLY A 286 -2.97 6.95 19.34
N LEU A 287 -3.61 6.92 18.18
CA LEU A 287 -4.56 7.91 17.70
C LEU A 287 -5.99 7.40 17.86
N TYR A 288 -6.89 8.20 18.44
CA TYR A 288 -8.30 7.82 18.56
C TYR A 288 -9.01 7.92 17.21
N ASN A 289 -9.59 6.82 16.77
CA ASN A 289 -10.35 6.72 15.53
C ASN A 289 -11.11 5.38 15.51
N TYR A 290 -12.31 5.29 14.93
CA TYR A 290 -13.16 4.09 14.91
C TYR A 290 -13.34 3.47 16.30
N THR A 291 -13.59 4.30 17.32
CA THR A 291 -13.79 3.88 18.71
C THR A 291 -12.63 3.13 19.37
N GLU A 292 -11.43 3.21 18.80
CA GLU A 292 -10.20 2.64 19.34
C GLU A 292 -9.04 3.65 19.34
N PHE A 293 -7.99 3.36 20.08
CA PHE A 293 -6.72 4.06 19.95
C PHE A 293 -5.79 3.26 19.03
N TYR A 294 -5.86 3.55 17.75
CA TYR A 294 -5.05 2.88 16.72
C TYR A 294 -3.56 3.24 16.84
N PRO A 295 -2.62 2.28 16.89
CA PRO A 295 -1.20 2.55 16.99
C PRO A 295 -0.63 3.02 15.65
N LEU A 296 -0.33 4.32 15.53
CA LEU A 296 0.35 4.91 14.37
C LEU A 296 1.78 4.38 14.19
N ALA A 297 2.48 4.19 15.32
CA ALA A 297 3.80 3.56 15.37
C ALA A 297 4.01 2.85 16.70
N LYS A 298 4.91 1.84 16.67
CA LYS A 298 5.40 1.12 17.86
C LYS A 298 6.93 1.16 17.83
N ILE A 299 7.54 1.91 18.73
CA ILE A 299 8.98 2.16 18.76
C ILE A 299 9.53 1.68 20.10
N LYS A 300 10.69 1.01 20.08
CA LYS A 300 11.40 0.62 21.29
C LYS A 300 12.22 1.78 21.82
N THR A 301 12.29 1.91 23.16
CA THR A 301 13.18 2.88 23.81
C THR A 301 14.65 2.49 23.61
N ASP A 302 15.48 3.51 23.46
CA ASP A 302 16.94 3.41 23.35
C ASP A 302 17.63 3.13 24.73
N GLU A 303 18.96 3.23 24.76
CA GLU A 303 19.79 3.05 25.96
C GLU A 303 19.44 4.04 27.08
N ASN A 304 18.93 5.21 26.73
CA ASN A 304 18.53 6.28 27.63
C ASN A 304 17.05 6.16 28.06
N GLY A 305 16.37 5.09 27.66
CA GLY A 305 14.96 4.90 27.91
C GLY A 305 14.04 5.80 27.10
N VAL A 306 14.49 6.32 25.95
CA VAL A 306 13.72 7.29 25.14
C VAL A 306 13.27 6.65 23.83
N ALA A 307 12.01 6.83 23.48
CA ALA A 307 11.47 6.61 22.14
C ALA A 307 10.98 7.94 21.56
N SER A 308 11.16 8.18 20.25
CA SER A 308 10.71 9.40 19.61
C SER A 308 10.02 9.14 18.28
N LEU A 309 9.04 9.99 17.95
CA LEU A 309 8.29 9.94 16.70
C LEU A 309 8.00 11.36 16.23
N THR A 310 8.23 11.62 14.94
CA THR A 310 7.71 12.85 14.31
C THR A 310 6.23 12.64 14.01
N THR A 311 5.37 13.49 14.56
CA THR A 311 3.92 13.39 14.49
C THR A 311 3.27 14.75 14.22
N GLY A 312 1.98 14.76 13.85
CA GLY A 312 1.19 15.97 13.70
C GLY A 312 0.90 16.67 15.03
N LEU A 313 0.27 17.84 14.96
CA LEU A 313 0.00 18.72 16.13
C LEU A 313 -1.38 18.39 16.75
N GLY A 314 -1.59 17.13 17.10
CA GLY A 314 -2.78 16.64 17.81
C GLY A 314 -2.42 15.81 19.04
N ASP A 315 -3.43 15.45 19.82
CA ASP A 315 -3.27 14.64 21.03
C ASP A 315 -3.06 13.16 20.67
N LEU A 316 -2.25 12.44 21.46
CA LEU A 316 -2.00 11.01 21.32
C LEU A 316 -2.10 10.30 22.66
N MET A 317 -2.71 9.13 22.67
CA MET A 317 -2.62 8.21 23.80
C MET A 317 -1.34 7.38 23.68
N ILE A 318 -0.48 7.47 24.65
CA ILE A 318 0.77 6.71 24.69
C ILE A 318 0.60 5.52 25.62
N TRP A 319 0.95 4.33 25.12
CA TRP A 319 1.11 3.11 25.94
C TRP A 319 2.54 2.63 25.89
N VAL A 320 3.05 2.28 27.05
CA VAL A 320 4.38 1.68 27.17
C VAL A 320 4.26 0.32 27.83
N LYS A 321 4.96 -0.67 27.31
CA LYS A 321 4.97 -2.03 27.86
C LYS A 321 6.38 -2.62 27.83
N LYS A 322 6.75 -3.30 28.94
CA LYS A 322 7.93 -4.18 29.01
C LYS A 322 7.67 -5.30 30.02
N GLY A 323 7.60 -6.55 29.50
CA GLY A 323 7.20 -7.71 30.32
C GLY A 323 5.78 -7.55 30.86
N ASP A 324 5.65 -7.67 32.18
CA ASP A 324 4.41 -7.51 32.98
C ASP A 324 4.13 -6.05 33.40
N LYS A 325 5.08 -5.13 33.11
CA LYS A 325 4.95 -3.72 33.47
C LYS A 325 4.40 -2.89 32.33
N SER A 326 3.56 -1.92 32.66
CA SER A 326 3.01 -0.98 31.68
C SER A 326 2.77 0.40 32.28
N ALA A 327 2.57 1.37 31.41
CA ALA A 327 2.12 2.71 31.73
C ALA A 327 1.39 3.32 30.54
N SER A 328 0.47 4.26 30.80
CA SER A 328 -0.21 5.01 29.73
C SER A 328 -0.44 6.45 30.13
N ALA A 329 -0.51 7.34 29.16
CA ALA A 329 -0.86 8.74 29.35
C ALA A 329 -1.43 9.34 28.05
N LEU A 330 -2.43 10.22 28.21
CA LEU A 330 -2.84 11.10 27.12
C LEU A 330 -1.88 12.27 27.02
N VAL A 331 -1.12 12.34 25.94
CA VAL A 331 -0.13 13.39 25.69
C VAL A 331 -0.76 14.43 24.78
N LYS A 332 -0.75 15.69 25.26
CA LYS A 332 -1.35 16.83 24.57
C LYS A 332 -0.49 17.36 23.42
N ALA A 333 -1.14 18.01 22.45
CA ALA A 333 -0.51 18.55 21.26
C ALA A 333 0.69 19.49 21.53
N GLU A 334 0.65 20.24 22.62
CA GLU A 334 1.70 21.18 23.05
C GLU A 334 2.90 20.53 23.76
N THR A 335 2.83 19.22 24.06
CA THR A 335 3.86 18.49 24.81
C THR A 335 4.90 17.90 23.85
N ASP A 336 6.16 18.34 23.96
CA ASP A 336 7.27 17.78 23.16
C ASP A 336 7.94 16.57 23.82
N MET A 337 7.85 16.47 25.16
CA MET A 337 8.41 15.35 25.92
C MET A 337 7.49 14.97 27.08
N ALA A 338 7.18 13.67 27.16
CA ALA A 338 6.43 13.10 28.29
C ALA A 338 7.26 12.01 28.99
N GLU A 339 7.10 11.90 30.31
CA GLU A 339 7.74 10.86 31.10
C GLU A 339 6.70 9.87 31.61
N LEU A 340 6.97 8.56 31.42
CA LEU A 340 6.13 7.48 31.92
C LEU A 340 6.94 6.53 32.81
N VAL A 341 6.38 6.18 33.96
CA VAL A 341 6.99 5.25 34.91
C VAL A 341 6.30 3.91 34.80
N LEU A 342 7.06 2.88 34.45
CA LEU A 342 6.54 1.49 34.33
C LEU A 342 6.29 0.90 35.72
N LYS A 343 5.07 0.41 35.91
CA LYS A 343 4.63 -0.30 37.12
C LYS A 343 4.02 -1.64 36.74
N THR A 344 4.06 -2.60 37.66
CA THR A 344 3.25 -3.81 37.51
C THR A 344 1.79 -3.40 37.51
N THR A 345 1.08 -3.71 36.43
CA THR A 345 -0.31 -3.28 36.25
C THR A 345 -1.25 -4.46 36.41
N PHE A 346 -2.18 -4.32 37.31
CA PHE A 346 -3.34 -5.22 37.42
C PHE A 346 -4.48 -4.60 36.62
N PHE A 347 -5.02 -5.34 35.67
CA PHE A 347 -6.15 -4.86 34.87
C PHE A 347 -7.46 -5.02 35.67
N TYR A 348 -8.11 -3.88 35.91
CA TYR A 348 -9.48 -3.86 36.41
C TYR A 348 -10.35 -3.13 35.39
N PRO A 349 -11.48 -3.69 34.95
CA PRO A 349 -12.42 -2.98 34.09
C PRO A 349 -12.87 -1.69 34.75
N HIS A 350 -12.67 -0.56 34.06
CA HIS A 350 -13.12 0.75 34.53
C HIS A 350 -13.51 1.61 33.33
N THR A 351 -14.31 2.65 33.57
CA THR A 351 -14.68 3.65 32.56
C THR A 351 -13.84 4.90 32.77
N GLU A 352 -13.24 5.39 31.70
CA GLU A 352 -12.49 6.62 31.71
C GLU A 352 -12.96 7.53 30.56
N THR A 353 -13.00 8.85 30.82
CA THR A 353 -13.40 9.84 29.81
C THR A 353 -12.17 10.59 29.31
N PHE A 354 -11.98 10.58 28.00
CA PHE A 354 -10.89 11.28 27.33
C PHE A 354 -11.42 12.46 26.52
N LYS A 355 -10.70 13.59 26.57
CA LYS A 355 -10.88 14.68 25.62
C LYS A 355 -9.63 14.74 24.73
N VAL A 356 -9.77 14.30 23.48
CA VAL A 356 -8.70 14.33 22.47
C VAL A 356 -8.98 15.43 21.47
N CYS A 357 -7.92 16.15 21.06
CA CYS A 357 -7.99 17.25 20.12
C CYS A 357 -7.19 16.90 18.86
N PRO A 358 -7.81 16.92 17.66
CA PRO A 358 -7.10 16.76 16.40
C PRO A 358 -6.34 18.04 16.03
N PRO A 359 -5.38 17.98 15.09
CA PRO A 359 -4.76 19.18 14.53
C PRO A 359 -5.79 20.14 13.91
N VAL A 360 -5.49 21.43 14.00
CA VAL A 360 -6.37 22.48 13.45
C VAL A 360 -6.27 22.50 11.93
N ALA A 361 -7.42 22.68 11.28
CA ALA A 361 -7.47 22.85 9.83
C ALA A 361 -6.72 24.10 9.36
N LYS A 362 -6.01 23.99 8.23
CA LYS A 362 -5.32 25.10 7.57
C LYS A 362 -5.87 25.27 6.15
N GLN A 363 -5.77 26.49 5.65
CA GLN A 363 -6.13 26.77 4.26
C GLN A 363 -5.20 26.04 3.30
N VAL A 364 -5.75 25.61 2.16
CA VAL A 364 -5.02 24.96 1.07
C VAL A 364 -5.13 25.76 -0.21
N LYS A 365 -4.16 25.60 -1.09
CA LYS A 365 -4.21 26.14 -2.44
C LYS A 365 -5.35 25.43 -3.19
N ARG A 366 -6.16 26.17 -3.90
CA ARG A 366 -7.14 25.65 -4.85
C ARG A 366 -6.85 26.24 -6.22
N LEU A 367 -6.92 25.39 -7.22
CA LEU A 367 -6.92 25.86 -8.60
C LEU A 367 -8.29 26.45 -8.97
N ALA A 368 -8.24 27.40 -9.87
CA ALA A 368 -9.44 27.99 -10.47
C ALA A 368 -9.12 28.35 -11.94
N GLY A 369 -10.17 28.60 -12.72
CA GLY A 369 -10.05 29.11 -14.07
C GLY A 369 -9.94 28.04 -15.15
N GLU A 370 -9.24 28.37 -16.24
CA GLU A 370 -9.23 27.62 -17.49
C GLU A 370 -8.72 26.20 -17.34
N LYS A 371 -7.60 26.00 -16.62
CA LYS A 371 -7.02 24.66 -16.39
C LYS A 371 -7.99 23.67 -15.73
N VAL A 372 -8.79 24.14 -14.74
CA VAL A 372 -9.81 23.31 -14.10
C VAL A 372 -10.92 22.96 -15.10
N SER A 373 -11.35 23.92 -15.91
CA SER A 373 -12.38 23.70 -16.92
C SER A 373 -11.92 22.72 -18.02
N GLU A 374 -10.65 22.79 -18.43
CA GLU A 374 -10.07 21.85 -19.39
C GLU A 374 -9.98 20.44 -18.79
N ASN A 375 -9.58 20.32 -17.52
CA ASN A 375 -9.49 19.05 -16.83
C ASN A 375 -10.88 18.39 -16.69
N LEU A 376 -11.92 19.16 -16.36
CA LEU A 376 -13.28 18.66 -16.28
C LEU A 376 -13.81 18.15 -17.63
N LYS A 377 -13.52 18.85 -18.74
CA LYS A 377 -13.86 18.36 -20.09
C LYS A 377 -13.14 17.07 -20.42
N ARG A 378 -11.89 16.93 -19.97
CA ARG A 378 -11.14 15.71 -20.13
C ARG A 378 -11.75 14.55 -19.35
N PHE A 379 -12.23 14.79 -18.13
CA PHE A 379 -12.97 13.81 -17.33
C PHE A 379 -14.23 13.31 -18.03
N GLU A 380 -15.01 14.18 -18.66
CA GLU A 380 -16.18 13.77 -19.44
C GLU A 380 -15.81 12.77 -20.54
N TYR A 381 -14.71 13.00 -21.23
CA TYR A 381 -14.20 12.04 -22.21
C TYR A 381 -13.72 10.73 -21.57
N GLU A 382 -12.93 10.78 -20.52
CA GLU A 382 -12.40 9.63 -19.78
C GLU A 382 -13.53 8.77 -19.17
N ASP A 383 -14.54 9.42 -18.61
CA ASP A 383 -15.76 8.78 -18.12
C ASP A 383 -16.50 8.05 -19.26
N SER A 384 -16.57 8.65 -20.44
CA SER A 384 -17.20 8.01 -21.60
C SER A 384 -16.47 6.74 -22.04
N LEU A 385 -15.14 6.71 -21.97
CA LEU A 385 -14.33 5.49 -22.23
C LEU A 385 -14.62 4.39 -21.22
N ARG A 386 -14.66 4.74 -19.94
CA ARG A 386 -14.95 3.80 -18.85
C ARG A 386 -16.38 3.27 -18.93
N GLU A 387 -17.35 4.12 -19.22
CA GLU A 387 -18.74 3.72 -19.44
C GLU A 387 -18.87 2.78 -20.65
N ALA A 388 -18.18 3.08 -21.76
CA ALA A 388 -18.16 2.21 -22.92
C ALA A 388 -17.62 0.82 -22.56
N TYR A 389 -16.55 0.75 -21.77
CA TYR A 389 -16.01 -0.51 -21.27
C TYR A 389 -17.00 -1.23 -20.34
N LEU A 390 -17.62 -0.52 -19.39
CA LEU A 390 -18.62 -1.10 -18.48
C LEU A 390 -19.86 -1.66 -19.23
N LYS A 391 -20.21 -1.08 -20.37
CA LYS A 391 -21.29 -1.61 -21.23
C LYS A 391 -20.94 -2.96 -21.86
N THR A 392 -19.67 -3.30 -21.98
CA THR A 392 -19.24 -4.62 -22.44
C THR A 392 -19.38 -5.71 -21.38
N PHE A 393 -19.60 -5.33 -20.12
CA PHE A 393 -19.76 -6.30 -19.05
C PHE A 393 -21.03 -7.14 -19.24
N PRO A 394 -20.99 -8.46 -18.97
CA PRO A 394 -22.10 -9.37 -19.21
C PRO A 394 -23.38 -9.10 -18.43
N ARG A 395 -23.41 -8.07 -17.56
CA ARG A 395 -24.68 -7.62 -16.98
C ARG A 395 -25.76 -7.34 -18.03
N ASN A 396 -25.32 -6.89 -19.22
CA ASN A 396 -26.22 -6.65 -20.36
C ASN A 396 -26.34 -7.90 -21.26
N ALA A 397 -25.36 -8.82 -21.24
CA ALA A 397 -25.37 -10.10 -21.96
C ALA A 397 -25.90 -11.26 -21.11
N VAL A 398 -26.09 -11.06 -19.80
CA VAL A 398 -26.65 -12.07 -18.88
C VAL A 398 -28.01 -12.57 -19.35
N PRO A 399 -28.95 -11.76 -19.90
CA PRO A 399 -30.20 -12.29 -20.43
C PRO A 399 -30.00 -13.30 -21.57
N GLU A 400 -29.05 -13.07 -22.49
CA GLU A 400 -28.80 -13.97 -23.62
C GLU A 400 -28.08 -15.24 -23.17
N LYS A 401 -27.03 -15.14 -22.37
CA LYS A 401 -26.33 -16.31 -21.80
C LYS A 401 -27.19 -17.07 -20.81
N ARG A 402 -27.99 -16.40 -19.98
CA ARG A 402 -28.93 -16.98 -19.04
C ARG A 402 -30.03 -17.77 -19.75
N ASN A 403 -30.55 -17.25 -20.85
CA ASN A 403 -31.59 -17.93 -21.66
C ASN A 403 -31.06 -19.19 -22.34
N ALA A 404 -29.73 -19.37 -22.42
CA ALA A 404 -29.10 -20.57 -22.94
C ALA A 404 -28.89 -21.65 -21.86
N VAL A 405 -29.13 -21.36 -20.58
CA VAL A 405 -28.98 -22.30 -19.45
C VAL A 405 -30.33 -22.46 -18.75
N SER A 406 -30.80 -23.71 -18.65
CA SER A 406 -32.02 -24.04 -17.91
C SER A 406 -31.65 -24.47 -16.50
N PHE A 407 -32.07 -23.71 -15.50
CA PHE A 407 -31.99 -24.11 -14.10
C PHE A 407 -33.19 -24.97 -13.71
N SER A 408 -32.97 -25.92 -12.81
CA SER A 408 -34.02 -26.90 -12.44
C SER A 408 -35.03 -26.33 -11.44
N SER A 409 -34.70 -25.19 -10.78
CA SER A 409 -35.58 -24.54 -9.81
C SER A 409 -35.44 -23.02 -9.80
N ASN A 410 -36.43 -22.31 -9.23
CA ASN A 410 -36.34 -20.87 -9.00
C ASN A 410 -35.24 -20.49 -8.01
N GLU A 411 -34.96 -21.34 -7.02
CA GLU A 411 -33.91 -21.13 -6.03
C GLU A 411 -32.51 -21.16 -6.66
N GLU A 412 -32.27 -22.12 -7.58
CA GLU A 412 -31.02 -22.19 -8.35
C GLU A 412 -30.86 -20.98 -9.26
N THR A 413 -31.95 -20.53 -9.85
CA THR A 413 -31.94 -19.30 -10.68
C THR A 413 -31.57 -18.08 -9.87
N GLU A 414 -32.17 -17.85 -8.69
CA GLU A 414 -31.85 -16.73 -7.79
C GLU A 414 -30.40 -16.78 -7.28
N LYS A 415 -29.94 -17.99 -6.94
CA LYS A 415 -28.54 -18.21 -6.51
C LYS A 415 -27.55 -17.88 -7.61
N ALA A 416 -27.80 -18.32 -8.85
CA ALA A 416 -26.98 -18.02 -10.00
C ALA A 416 -26.97 -16.52 -10.33
N GLU A 417 -28.12 -15.85 -10.29
CA GLU A 417 -28.22 -14.41 -10.48
C GLU A 417 -27.40 -13.61 -9.46
N LYS A 418 -27.47 -14.04 -8.20
CA LYS A 418 -26.67 -13.41 -7.13
C LYS A 418 -25.17 -13.61 -7.37
N LEU A 419 -24.72 -14.83 -7.69
CA LEU A 419 -23.33 -15.13 -7.97
C LEU A 419 -22.82 -14.36 -9.20
N ILE A 420 -23.62 -14.24 -10.25
CA ILE A 420 -23.31 -13.44 -11.44
C ILE A 420 -23.18 -11.96 -11.06
N ALA A 421 -24.09 -11.44 -10.24
CA ALA A 421 -24.03 -10.07 -9.76
C ALA A 421 -22.79 -9.82 -8.90
N ASP A 422 -22.44 -10.75 -8.03
CA ASP A 422 -21.29 -10.69 -7.12
C ASP A 422 -19.95 -10.89 -7.84
N SER A 423 -19.94 -11.52 -9.02
CA SER A 423 -18.73 -11.74 -9.82
C SER A 423 -18.20 -10.48 -10.54
N TRP A 424 -18.98 -9.39 -10.54
CA TRP A 424 -18.57 -8.07 -11.04
C TRP A 424 -17.96 -8.05 -12.46
N GLY A 425 -18.47 -8.92 -13.35
CA GLY A 425 -18.02 -9.00 -14.73
C GLY A 425 -16.80 -9.91 -14.92
N ASN A 426 -16.42 -10.72 -13.95
CA ASN A 426 -15.47 -11.80 -14.15
C ASN A 426 -16.08 -12.88 -15.06
N TYR A 427 -15.73 -12.82 -16.35
CA TYR A 427 -16.27 -13.75 -17.37
C TYR A 427 -16.01 -15.21 -17.02
N THR A 428 -14.83 -15.53 -16.49
CA THR A 428 -14.48 -16.90 -16.12
C THR A 428 -15.40 -17.43 -15.03
N GLU A 429 -15.72 -16.60 -14.03
CA GLU A 429 -16.62 -16.97 -12.95
C GLU A 429 -18.08 -17.07 -13.43
N ILE A 430 -18.51 -16.13 -14.27
CA ILE A 430 -19.84 -16.17 -14.86
C ILE A 430 -20.02 -17.41 -15.72
N ASP A 431 -19.06 -17.71 -16.60
CA ASP A 431 -19.12 -18.91 -17.44
C ASP A 431 -19.06 -20.19 -16.59
N ARG A 432 -18.30 -20.22 -15.50
CA ARG A 432 -18.26 -21.34 -14.56
C ARG A 432 -19.62 -21.57 -13.88
N VAL A 433 -20.24 -20.49 -13.35
CA VAL A 433 -21.57 -20.57 -12.71
C VAL A 433 -22.64 -21.03 -13.70
N LEU A 434 -22.63 -20.49 -14.93
CA LEU A 434 -23.59 -20.85 -15.95
C LEU A 434 -23.39 -22.30 -16.49
N ALA A 435 -22.14 -22.80 -16.49
CA ALA A 435 -21.83 -24.16 -16.96
C ALA A 435 -22.06 -25.23 -15.90
N SER A 436 -21.88 -24.92 -14.62
CA SER A 436 -22.03 -25.89 -13.53
C SER A 436 -23.48 -26.21 -13.17
N GLY A 437 -24.41 -25.29 -13.47
CA GLY A 437 -25.79 -25.39 -13.00
C GLY A 437 -25.94 -25.32 -11.46
N GLU A 438 -24.82 -24.97 -10.75
CA GLU A 438 -24.75 -24.88 -9.29
C GLU A 438 -24.79 -23.42 -8.79
#